data_fd6482dcb268dc3ab72772d264cfeeb8
#
_entry.id   fd6482dcb268dc3ab72772d264cfeeb8
#
_cell.length_a   1.000
_cell.length_b   1.000
_cell.length_c   1.000
_cell.angle_alpha   90.00
_cell.angle_beta   90.00
_cell.angle_gamma   90.00
#
_symmetry.space_group_name_H-M   'P 1'
#
loop_
_entity.id
_entity.type
_entity.pdbx_description
1 polymer ?
#
loop_
_entity_poly.entity_id
_entity_poly.type
_entity_poly.pdbx_seq_one_letter_code
_entity_poly.pdbx_strand_id
1 'polypeptide(L)'
;VHEEERGEAMVSDMESKLSALASKLSAVSPDKERVALGMSFRGILGKKGTLFSDVLRLAHVKDGAAVYEVPKGADAYLSLEILPKIDPDVILLPTWRVKAGDDTKAFEEGLLSNPALREVTAVKERRLVPFSEKYKYVMSQHVVDAVEAAARAVYPEVFVTSD
;
A
#
# COMPACT_ATOMS: atom_id res chain seq x y z
N VAL A 1 16.80 -16.36 -29.14
CA VAL A 1 15.69 -15.84 -29.96
C VAL A 1 14.37 -15.94 -29.20
N HIS A 2 13.94 -17.15 -28.76
CA HIS A 2 12.66 -17.30 -28.07
C HIS A 2 12.56 -16.65 -26.69
N GLU A 3 13.67 -16.45 -25.99
CA GLU A 3 13.66 -15.82 -24.67
C GLU A 3 13.56 -14.29 -24.76
N GLU A 4 14.17 -13.68 -25.78
CA GLU A 4 14.06 -12.26 -26.05
C GLU A 4 12.62 -11.88 -26.45
N GLU A 5 12.00 -12.64 -27.35
CA GLU A 5 10.60 -12.44 -27.75
C GLU A 5 9.63 -12.56 -26.56
N ARG A 6 9.89 -13.52 -25.67
CA ARG A 6 9.10 -13.67 -24.43
C ARG A 6 9.31 -12.52 -23.46
N GLY A 7 10.54 -12.01 -23.37
CA GLY A 7 10.86 -10.85 -22.55
C GLY A 7 10.14 -9.60 -23.05
N GLU A 8 10.21 -9.33 -24.35
CA GLU A 8 9.54 -8.20 -24.99
C GLU A 8 8.01 -8.28 -24.84
N ALA A 9 7.43 -9.47 -25.05
CA ALA A 9 5.99 -9.66 -24.85
C ALA A 9 5.56 -9.41 -23.40
N MET A 10 6.38 -9.82 -22.44
CA MET A 10 6.11 -9.59 -21.00
C MET A 10 6.17 -8.10 -20.66
N VAL A 11 7.17 -7.37 -21.15
CA VAL A 11 7.29 -5.91 -20.96
C VAL A 11 6.09 -5.19 -21.58
N SER A 12 5.73 -5.54 -22.81
CA SER A 12 4.56 -4.97 -23.50
C SER A 12 3.24 -5.21 -22.74
N ASP A 13 3.04 -6.40 -22.16
CA ASP A 13 1.87 -6.70 -21.33
C ASP A 13 1.85 -5.83 -20.05
N MET A 14 3.01 -5.70 -19.39
CA MET A 14 3.14 -4.84 -18.20
C MET A 14 2.83 -3.37 -18.50
N GLU A 15 3.39 -2.84 -19.60
CA GLU A 15 3.14 -1.45 -20.03
C GLU A 15 1.67 -1.22 -20.37
N SER A 16 1.04 -2.18 -21.06
CA SER A 16 -0.39 -2.12 -21.39
C SER A 16 -1.28 -2.09 -20.14
N LYS A 17 -0.97 -2.93 -19.16
CA LYS A 17 -1.69 -2.97 -17.88
C LYS A 17 -1.52 -1.69 -17.09
N LEU A 18 -0.29 -1.16 -17.00
CA LEU A 18 -0.01 0.11 -16.33
C LEU A 18 -0.73 1.28 -17.01
N SER A 19 -0.75 1.32 -18.34
CA SER A 19 -1.45 2.34 -19.11
C SER A 19 -2.96 2.28 -18.89
N ALA A 20 -3.56 1.09 -18.89
CA ALA A 20 -4.97 0.90 -18.59
C ALA A 20 -5.32 1.34 -17.17
N LEU A 21 -4.46 1.03 -16.19
CA LEU A 21 -4.62 1.44 -14.81
C LEU A 21 -4.49 2.95 -14.66
N ALA A 22 -3.48 3.57 -15.27
CA ALA A 22 -3.29 5.02 -15.28
C ALA A 22 -4.51 5.75 -15.86
N SER A 23 -5.11 5.20 -16.93
CA SER A 23 -6.35 5.75 -17.51
C SER A 23 -7.52 5.74 -16.53
N LYS A 24 -7.68 4.66 -15.75
CA LYS A 24 -8.69 4.61 -14.68
C LYS A 24 -8.41 5.61 -13.57
N LEU A 25 -7.15 5.72 -13.16
CA LEU A 25 -6.71 6.61 -12.09
C LEU A 25 -6.64 8.08 -12.51
N SER A 26 -6.79 8.41 -13.80
CA SER A 26 -6.83 9.79 -14.27
C SER A 26 -7.96 10.62 -13.66
N ALA A 27 -9.00 9.97 -13.11
CA ALA A 27 -10.05 10.60 -12.33
C ALA A 27 -9.57 11.08 -10.94
N VAL A 28 -8.44 10.57 -10.45
CA VAL A 28 -7.82 11.00 -9.19
C VAL A 28 -6.83 12.12 -9.50
N SER A 29 -7.25 13.36 -9.26
CA SER A 29 -6.34 14.50 -9.42
C SER A 29 -5.28 14.54 -8.30
N PRO A 30 -4.08 15.12 -8.55
CA PRO A 30 -2.98 15.11 -7.58
C PRO A 30 -3.30 15.71 -6.20
N ASP A 31 -4.23 16.66 -6.17
CA ASP A 31 -4.74 17.28 -4.93
C ASP A 31 -5.69 16.36 -4.14
N LYS A 32 -6.24 15.33 -4.79
CA LYS A 32 -7.14 14.33 -4.19
C LYS A 32 -6.46 12.99 -3.91
N GLU A 33 -5.17 12.89 -4.15
CA GLU A 33 -4.43 11.68 -3.81
C GLU A 33 -4.47 11.43 -2.31
N ARG A 34 -4.95 10.23 -1.95
CA ARG A 34 -5.03 9.76 -0.57
C ARG A 34 -3.67 9.40 -0.03
N VAL A 35 -3.49 9.60 1.28
CA VAL A 35 -2.33 9.13 2.04
C VAL A 35 -2.59 7.72 2.53
N ALA A 36 -1.71 6.79 2.22
CA ALA A 36 -1.79 5.43 2.75
C ALA A 36 -0.52 5.03 3.50
N LEU A 37 -0.68 4.08 4.42
CA LEU A 37 0.41 3.45 5.15
C LEU A 37 0.37 1.95 4.99
N GLY A 38 1.50 1.34 4.65
CA GLY A 38 1.69 -0.10 4.77
C GLY A 38 2.08 -0.48 6.21
N MET A 39 1.48 -1.55 6.71
CA MET A 39 1.77 -2.09 8.03
C MET A 39 2.41 -3.47 7.94
N SER A 40 3.22 -3.78 8.94
CA SER A 40 3.55 -5.13 9.37
C SER A 40 3.07 -5.33 10.80
N PHE A 41 3.10 -6.56 11.31
CA PHE A 41 2.81 -6.82 12.74
C PHE A 41 3.86 -6.19 13.70
N ARG A 42 4.95 -5.65 13.15
CA ARG A 42 6.02 -4.99 13.92
C ARG A 42 5.90 -3.47 13.94
N GLY A 43 5.05 -2.88 13.09
CA GLY A 43 4.89 -1.44 12.99
C GLY A 43 4.64 -0.96 11.57
N ILE A 44 4.77 0.33 11.36
CA ILE A 44 4.57 0.98 10.08
C ILE A 44 5.77 0.68 9.18
N LEU A 45 5.51 0.21 7.96
CA LEU A 45 6.52 0.11 6.91
C LEU A 45 6.91 1.53 6.48
N GLY A 46 8.15 1.90 6.74
CA GLY A 46 8.67 3.21 6.37
C GLY A 46 10.01 3.07 5.73
N LYS A 47 10.23 3.73 4.61
CA LYS A 47 11.52 4.10 4.05
C LYS A 47 11.31 4.70 2.69
N LYS A 48 11.80 5.90 2.48
CA LYS A 48 11.86 6.53 1.17
C LYS A 48 12.68 5.68 0.19
N GLY A 49 12.19 5.55 -1.06
CA GLY A 49 12.91 4.86 -2.13
C GLY A 49 12.85 3.33 -2.03
N THR A 50 11.81 2.78 -1.42
CA THR A 50 11.50 1.34 -1.47
C THR A 50 10.61 1.02 -2.66
N LEU A 51 10.66 -0.23 -3.11
CA LEU A 51 9.73 -0.74 -4.13
C LEU A 51 8.27 -0.49 -3.75
N PHE A 52 7.92 -0.65 -2.48
CA PHE A 52 6.56 -0.41 -2.00
C PHE A 52 6.14 1.06 -2.12
N SER A 53 7.03 2.02 -1.83
CA SER A 53 6.78 3.45 -2.09
C SER A 53 6.54 3.73 -3.57
N ASP A 54 7.27 3.06 -4.48
CA ASP A 54 7.06 3.19 -5.92
C ASP A 54 5.73 2.57 -6.37
N VAL A 55 5.33 1.44 -5.80
CA VAL A 55 4.01 0.83 -6.02
C VAL A 55 2.90 1.80 -5.63
N LEU A 56 2.98 2.41 -4.46
CA LEU A 56 1.99 3.42 -4.01
C LEU A 56 1.97 4.63 -4.95
N ARG A 57 3.12 5.16 -5.32
CA ARG A 57 3.24 6.30 -6.25
C ARG A 57 2.59 6.01 -7.61
N LEU A 58 2.84 4.83 -8.18
CA LEU A 58 2.22 4.40 -9.44
C LEU A 58 0.71 4.19 -9.33
N ALA A 59 0.22 3.92 -8.12
CA ALA A 59 -1.20 3.81 -7.81
C ALA A 59 -1.86 5.17 -7.49
N HIS A 60 -1.18 6.30 -7.70
CA HIS A 60 -1.63 7.64 -7.30
C HIS A 60 -1.92 7.77 -5.80
N VAL A 61 -1.10 7.10 -4.98
CA VAL A 61 -1.22 7.10 -3.53
C VAL A 61 0.02 7.74 -2.92
N LYS A 62 -0.18 8.66 -1.99
CA LYS A 62 0.90 9.25 -1.20
C LYS A 62 1.32 8.26 -0.10
N ASP A 63 2.58 7.89 -0.09
CA ASP A 63 3.16 7.11 1.01
C ASP A 63 3.39 8.03 2.22
N GLY A 64 2.55 7.89 3.24
CA GLY A 64 2.63 8.70 4.45
C GLY A 64 3.89 8.46 5.29
N ALA A 65 4.58 7.34 5.08
CA ALA A 65 5.83 7.01 5.76
C ALA A 65 7.07 7.51 5.02
N ALA A 66 6.96 7.93 3.74
CA ALA A 66 8.09 8.29 2.90
C ALA A 66 8.93 9.48 3.41
N VAL A 67 8.36 10.33 4.25
CA VAL A 67 9.06 11.49 4.84
C VAL A 67 9.88 11.15 6.09
N TYR A 68 9.74 9.93 6.61
CA TYR A 68 10.43 9.49 7.82
C TYR A 68 11.65 8.67 7.46
N GLU A 69 12.80 9.07 8.02
CA GLU A 69 14.03 8.29 7.90
C GLU A 69 14.04 7.18 8.95
N VAL A 70 14.39 5.99 8.50
CA VAL A 70 14.62 4.85 9.40
C VAL A 70 16.12 4.72 9.64
N PRO A 71 16.58 4.53 10.88
CA PRO A 71 17.99 4.35 11.19
C PRO A 71 18.62 3.23 10.36
N LYS A 72 19.86 3.44 9.90
CA LYS A 72 20.61 2.42 9.17
C LYS A 72 20.78 1.17 10.04
N GLY A 73 20.45 0.00 9.46
CA GLY A 73 20.57 -1.29 10.16
C GLY A 73 19.38 -1.67 11.02
N ALA A 74 18.38 -0.80 11.17
CA ALA A 74 17.10 -1.19 11.76
C ALA A 74 16.20 -1.84 10.70
N ASP A 75 15.37 -2.79 11.12
CA ASP A 75 14.19 -3.16 10.35
C ASP A 75 13.41 -1.86 10.09
N ALA A 76 12.99 -1.65 8.84
CA ALA A 76 12.40 -0.38 8.40
C ALA A 76 10.97 -0.18 8.93
N TYR A 77 10.82 -0.25 10.26
CA TYR A 77 9.54 -0.06 10.95
C TYR A 77 9.56 1.19 11.81
N LEU A 78 8.51 1.97 11.66
CA LEU A 78 8.24 3.12 12.51
C LEU A 78 7.21 2.74 13.58
N SER A 79 7.29 3.39 14.75
CA SER A 79 6.34 3.20 15.84
C SER A 79 4.93 3.62 15.43
N LEU A 80 3.91 2.92 15.96
CA LEU A 80 2.50 3.30 15.79
C LEU A 80 2.16 4.67 16.40
N GLU A 81 3.00 5.17 17.30
CA GLU A 81 2.81 6.47 17.95
C GLU A 81 2.84 7.66 16.98
N ILE A 82 3.41 7.47 15.79
CA ILE A 82 3.42 8.52 14.77
C ILE A 82 2.16 8.56 13.90
N LEU A 83 1.26 7.57 14.01
CA LEU A 83 0.02 7.52 13.23
C LEU A 83 -0.82 8.79 13.31
N PRO A 84 -1.06 9.38 14.51
CA PRO A 84 -1.83 10.63 14.61
C PRO A 84 -1.14 11.80 13.91
N LYS A 85 0.19 11.78 13.78
CA LYS A 85 0.94 12.84 13.09
C LYS A 85 0.89 12.69 11.57
N ILE A 86 0.85 11.45 11.07
CA ILE A 86 0.74 11.18 9.64
C ILE A 86 -0.69 11.37 9.18
N ASP A 87 -1.66 10.96 10.00
CA ASP A 87 -3.10 10.98 9.73
C ASP A 87 -3.47 10.39 8.36
N PRO A 88 -3.18 9.09 8.13
CA PRO A 88 -3.43 8.47 6.83
C PRO A 88 -4.93 8.32 6.56
N ASP A 89 -5.32 8.38 5.27
CA ASP A 89 -6.66 8.10 4.79
C ASP A 89 -6.97 6.60 4.77
N VAL A 90 -5.93 5.77 4.55
CA VAL A 90 -6.05 4.31 4.45
C VAL A 90 -4.86 3.64 5.13
N ILE A 91 -5.11 2.58 5.88
CA ILE A 91 -4.08 1.71 6.44
C ILE A 91 -4.16 0.34 5.77
N LEU A 92 -3.05 -0.08 5.16
CA LEU A 92 -2.89 -1.38 4.53
C LEU A 92 -2.36 -2.37 5.57
N LEU A 93 -3.26 -3.22 6.07
CA LEU A 93 -3.01 -4.13 7.18
C LEU A 93 -2.11 -5.30 6.78
N PRO A 94 -1.32 -5.85 7.74
CA PRO A 94 -0.51 -7.03 7.49
C PRO A 94 -1.39 -8.29 7.37
N THR A 95 -0.98 -9.20 6.47
CA THR A 95 -1.66 -10.49 6.28
C THR A 95 -0.73 -11.69 6.46
N TRP A 96 0.58 -11.48 6.41
CA TRP A 96 1.57 -12.55 6.54
C TRP A 96 1.87 -12.84 8.00
N ARG A 97 1.48 -14.02 8.44
CA ARG A 97 1.76 -14.53 9.78
C ARG A 97 3.16 -15.10 9.83
N VAL A 98 4.05 -14.45 10.57
CA VAL A 98 5.45 -14.89 10.76
C VAL A 98 5.59 -15.71 12.02
N LYS A 99 4.76 -15.45 13.02
CA LYS A 99 4.77 -16.15 14.32
C LYS A 99 3.36 -16.47 14.81
N ALA A 100 3.27 -17.36 15.78
CA ALA A 100 2.02 -17.62 16.49
C ALA A 100 1.52 -16.31 17.15
N GLY A 101 0.24 -16.01 16.97
CA GLY A 101 -0.39 -14.76 17.45
C GLY A 101 -0.44 -13.62 16.44
N ASP A 102 0.24 -13.71 15.31
CA ASP A 102 0.05 -12.76 14.21
C ASP A 102 -1.34 -13.02 13.59
N ASP A 103 -2.26 -12.10 13.80
CA ASP A 103 -3.63 -12.16 13.32
C ASP A 103 -4.09 -10.80 12.82
N THR A 104 -4.46 -10.72 11.55
CA THR A 104 -4.88 -9.47 10.91
C THR A 104 -6.09 -8.84 11.59
N LYS A 105 -7.07 -9.67 11.98
CA LYS A 105 -8.29 -9.20 12.62
C LYS A 105 -8.01 -8.67 14.03
N ALA A 106 -7.22 -9.39 14.82
CA ALA A 106 -6.81 -8.94 16.14
C ALA A 106 -5.98 -7.65 16.06
N PHE A 107 -5.13 -7.51 15.02
CA PHE A 107 -4.37 -6.30 14.78
C PHE A 107 -5.29 -5.11 14.42
N GLU A 108 -6.26 -5.31 13.56
CA GLU A 108 -7.29 -4.33 13.21
C GLU A 108 -8.08 -3.89 14.45
N GLU A 109 -8.57 -4.84 15.24
CA GLU A 109 -9.30 -4.58 16.48
C GLU A 109 -8.45 -3.77 17.48
N GLY A 110 -7.14 -4.07 17.54
CA GLY A 110 -6.17 -3.31 18.35
C GLY A 110 -6.05 -1.85 17.93
N LEU A 111 -6.03 -1.57 16.62
CA LEU A 111 -6.03 -0.18 16.11
C LEU A 111 -7.35 0.53 16.41
N LEU A 112 -8.48 -0.13 16.17
CA LEU A 112 -9.82 0.43 16.38
C LEU A 112 -10.13 0.72 17.85
N SER A 113 -9.61 -0.09 18.77
CA SER A 113 -9.83 0.05 20.21
C SER A 113 -8.86 1.00 20.91
N ASN A 114 -7.81 1.44 20.21
CA ASN A 114 -6.79 2.31 20.81
C ASN A 114 -7.28 3.77 20.90
N PRO A 115 -7.48 4.32 22.12
CA PRO A 115 -7.99 5.69 22.30
C PRO A 115 -7.09 6.76 21.67
N ALA A 116 -5.77 6.50 21.59
CA ALA A 116 -4.82 7.44 21.00
C ALA A 116 -4.95 7.56 19.46
N LEU A 117 -5.61 6.58 18.82
CA LEU A 117 -5.76 6.52 17.37
C LEU A 117 -7.18 6.88 16.88
N ARG A 118 -8.12 7.13 17.80
CA ARG A 118 -9.55 7.35 17.46
C ARG A 118 -9.80 8.50 16.47
N GLU A 119 -8.94 9.52 16.47
CA GLU A 119 -9.06 10.67 15.57
C GLU A 119 -8.29 10.52 14.26
N VAL A 120 -7.48 9.44 14.11
CA VAL A 120 -6.81 9.12 12.85
C VAL A 120 -7.85 8.81 11.78
N THR A 121 -7.80 9.49 10.66
CA THR A 121 -8.80 9.42 9.59
C THR A 121 -9.10 7.99 9.17
N ALA A 122 -8.09 7.17 8.90
CA ALA A 122 -8.26 5.77 8.53
C ALA A 122 -8.96 4.92 9.60
N VAL A 123 -8.69 5.19 10.88
CA VAL A 123 -9.32 4.49 12.02
C VAL A 123 -10.76 4.93 12.19
N LYS A 124 -11.00 6.23 12.18
CA LYS A 124 -12.32 6.86 12.32
C LYS A 124 -13.29 6.42 11.23
N GLU A 125 -12.80 6.37 9.99
CA GLU A 125 -13.60 6.00 8.82
C GLU A 125 -13.55 4.49 8.51
N ARG A 126 -12.87 3.70 9.35
CA ARG A 126 -12.70 2.24 9.20
C ARG A 126 -12.11 1.83 7.85
N ARG A 127 -11.20 2.64 7.33
CA ARG A 127 -10.46 2.34 6.09
C ARG A 127 -9.17 1.56 6.40
N LEU A 128 -9.35 0.39 6.99
CA LEU A 128 -8.32 -0.56 7.39
C LEU A 128 -8.44 -1.78 6.44
N VAL A 129 -7.53 -1.92 5.48
CA VAL A 129 -7.65 -2.87 4.38
C VAL A 129 -6.58 -3.94 4.46
N PRO A 130 -6.93 -5.22 4.61
CA PRO A 130 -5.96 -6.32 4.51
C PRO A 130 -5.23 -6.27 3.17
N PHE A 131 -3.90 -6.22 3.21
CA PHE A 131 -3.07 -6.07 2.02
C PHE A 131 -1.93 -7.08 2.02
N SER A 132 -1.92 -7.95 1.01
CA SER A 132 -0.98 -9.08 0.96
C SER A 132 0.47 -8.61 0.89
N GLU A 133 1.33 -9.18 1.73
CA GLU A 133 2.77 -8.94 1.74
C GLU A 133 3.43 -9.28 0.41
N LYS A 134 2.90 -10.20 -0.37
CA LYS A 134 3.41 -10.47 -1.72
C LYS A 134 3.48 -9.19 -2.57
N TYR A 135 2.56 -8.25 -2.37
CA TYR A 135 2.52 -6.97 -3.08
C TYR A 135 3.45 -5.90 -2.49
N LYS A 136 3.91 -6.09 -1.25
CA LYS A 136 4.85 -5.16 -0.60
C LYS A 136 6.31 -5.47 -0.98
N TYR A 137 6.61 -6.72 -1.36
CA TYR A 137 7.96 -7.21 -1.60
C TYR A 137 8.17 -7.84 -2.97
N VAL A 138 7.20 -7.70 -3.88
CA VAL A 138 7.29 -8.30 -5.21
C VAL A 138 8.37 -7.63 -6.08
N MET A 139 9.36 -8.42 -6.51
CA MET A 139 10.44 -7.98 -7.40
C MET A 139 10.40 -8.77 -8.72
N SER A 140 9.27 -8.69 -9.43
CA SER A 140 9.05 -9.43 -10.67
C SER A 140 8.04 -8.70 -11.56
N GLN A 141 7.71 -9.29 -12.72
CA GLN A 141 6.66 -8.81 -13.62
C GLN A 141 5.29 -8.61 -12.93
N HIS A 142 5.09 -9.20 -11.75
CA HIS A 142 3.87 -9.03 -10.96
C HIS A 142 3.81 -7.71 -10.15
N VAL A 143 4.79 -6.81 -10.33
CA VAL A 143 4.73 -5.47 -9.73
C VAL A 143 3.49 -4.69 -10.17
N VAL A 144 3.03 -4.91 -11.39
CA VAL A 144 1.80 -4.27 -11.92
C VAL A 144 0.57 -4.72 -11.14
N ASP A 145 0.51 -6.01 -10.76
CA ASP A 145 -0.58 -6.54 -9.92
C ASP A 145 -0.57 -5.88 -8.54
N ALA A 146 0.63 -5.55 -8.01
CA ALA A 146 0.77 -4.83 -6.75
C ALA A 146 0.25 -3.38 -6.86
N VAL A 147 0.54 -2.70 -7.97
CA VAL A 147 0.04 -1.34 -8.24
C VAL A 147 -1.50 -1.34 -8.33
N GLU A 148 -2.08 -2.29 -9.07
CA GLU A 148 -3.53 -2.42 -9.18
C GLU A 148 -4.16 -2.75 -7.83
N ALA A 149 -3.58 -3.67 -7.06
CA ALA A 149 -4.06 -4.02 -5.72
C ALA A 149 -4.04 -2.82 -4.77
N ALA A 150 -2.99 -2.01 -4.79
CA ALA A 150 -2.90 -0.78 -4.01
C ALA A 150 -3.95 0.25 -4.43
N ALA A 151 -4.12 0.46 -5.73
CA ALA A 151 -5.14 1.37 -6.26
C ALA A 151 -6.56 0.94 -5.86
N ARG A 152 -6.89 -0.36 -5.97
CA ARG A 152 -8.20 -0.90 -5.54
C ARG A 152 -8.43 -0.79 -4.04
N ALA A 153 -7.38 -0.97 -3.24
CA ALA A 153 -7.47 -0.84 -1.79
C ALA A 153 -7.74 0.61 -1.34
N VAL A 154 -7.14 1.58 -2.04
CA VAL A 154 -7.21 3.00 -1.68
C VAL A 154 -8.37 3.72 -2.36
N TYR A 155 -8.71 3.35 -3.59
CA TYR A 155 -9.76 3.96 -4.40
C TYR A 155 -10.78 2.92 -4.90
N PRO A 156 -11.46 2.17 -4.02
CA PRO A 156 -12.41 1.16 -4.47
C PRO A 156 -13.49 1.73 -5.39
N GLU A 157 -13.89 2.99 -5.21
CA GLU A 157 -14.88 3.68 -6.00
C GLU A 157 -14.52 3.84 -7.50
N VAL A 158 -13.20 3.90 -7.80
CA VAL A 158 -12.70 4.03 -9.19
C VAL A 158 -12.87 2.72 -9.98
N PHE A 159 -13.02 1.60 -9.25
CA PHE A 159 -13.11 0.26 -9.83
C PHE A 159 -14.53 -0.33 -9.80
N VAL A 160 -15.50 0.40 -9.24
CA VAL A 160 -16.89 0.03 -9.35
C VAL A 160 -17.33 0.40 -10.76
N THR A 161 -17.53 -0.59 -11.63
CA THR A 161 -18.25 -0.40 -12.89
C THR A 161 -19.67 -0.01 -12.54
N SER A 162 -20.10 1.18 -12.98
CA SER A 162 -21.54 1.51 -12.99
C SER A 162 -22.20 0.54 -13.96
N ASP A 163 -22.93 -0.44 -13.43
CA ASP A 163 -23.88 -1.24 -14.19
C ASP A 163 -25.02 -0.37 -14.70
#